data_be38b4d2afae2018ed85d079df12b155
#
_entry.id   be38b4d2afae2018ed85d079df12b155
#
_cell.length_a   1.000
_cell.length_b   1.000
_cell.length_c   1.000
_cell.angle_alpha   90.00
_cell.angle_beta   90.00
_cell.angle_gamma   90.00
#
_symmetry.space_group_name_H-M   'P 1'
#
loop_
_entity.id
_entity.type
_entity.pdbx_description
1 polymer ?
#
loop_
_entity_poly.entity_id
_entity_poly.type
_entity_poly.pdbx_seq_one_letter_code
_entity_poly.pdbx_strand_id
1 'polypeptide(L)'
;MSDWKNEALRKIGRNLVNLSKIEGMLKLFLSRVNFQCPINELQSTLEAKKKRYEKMTLGQVIKDYLRTYNSDLEQIHQYPDDRKEAWVSFSFTTETEALAIHKRDYDFLIRHRNKLVHELLIRFNPESEKNCKALIEKLDEQHQHIQRHSKYQQQQLYVLDEAIRRYFMNQSNQ
;
A
#
# COMPACT_ATOMS: atom_id res chain seq x y z
N MET A 1 36.50 -11.03 -3.40
CA MET A 1 35.23 -11.06 -2.65
C MET A 1 34.33 -12.08 -3.31
N SER A 2 33.69 -12.98 -2.57
CA SER A 2 32.92 -14.05 -3.22
C SER A 2 31.68 -13.42 -3.88
N ASP A 3 31.40 -13.81 -5.11
CA ASP A 3 30.29 -13.35 -5.94
C ASP A 3 28.94 -13.58 -5.24
N TRP A 4 28.79 -14.68 -4.51
CA TRP A 4 27.60 -15.07 -3.75
C TRP A 4 27.21 -14.10 -2.63
N LYS A 5 28.21 -13.54 -1.93
CA LYS A 5 27.99 -12.54 -0.88
C LYS A 5 27.38 -11.27 -1.45
N ASN A 6 27.98 -10.76 -2.52
CA ASN A 6 27.51 -9.55 -3.18
C ASN A 6 26.12 -9.75 -3.78
N GLU A 7 25.87 -10.91 -4.38
CA GLU A 7 24.55 -11.24 -4.94
C GLU A 7 23.47 -11.36 -3.86
N ALA A 8 23.76 -11.99 -2.73
CA ALA A 8 22.83 -12.06 -1.60
C ALA A 8 22.48 -10.65 -1.06
N LEU A 9 23.48 -9.79 -0.84
CA LEU A 9 23.29 -8.42 -0.39
C LEU A 9 22.48 -7.59 -1.39
N ARG A 10 22.77 -7.72 -2.69
CA ARG A 10 22.02 -7.07 -3.77
C ARG A 10 20.55 -7.46 -3.75
N LYS A 11 20.23 -8.75 -3.57
CA LYS A 11 18.85 -9.24 -3.53
C LYS A 11 18.12 -8.84 -2.26
N ILE A 12 18.79 -8.78 -1.12
CA ILE A 12 18.23 -8.19 0.12
C ILE A 12 17.81 -6.74 -0.16
N GLY A 13 18.73 -5.92 -0.68
CA GLY A 13 18.46 -4.52 -1.00
C GLY A 13 17.31 -4.35 -1.98
N ARG A 14 17.27 -5.15 -3.06
CA ARG A 14 16.18 -5.17 -4.04
C ARG A 14 14.82 -5.41 -3.39
N ASN A 15 14.72 -6.43 -2.53
CA ASN A 15 13.45 -6.79 -1.90
C ASN A 15 13.01 -5.74 -0.88
N LEU A 16 13.94 -5.16 -0.10
CA LEU A 16 13.63 -4.06 0.83
C LEU A 16 13.12 -2.82 0.10
N VAL A 17 13.77 -2.41 -0.99
CA VAL A 17 13.34 -1.26 -1.79
C VAL A 17 11.95 -1.50 -2.38
N ASN A 18 11.67 -2.71 -2.90
CA ASN A 18 10.36 -3.00 -3.47
C ASN A 18 9.24 -3.06 -2.41
N LEU A 19 9.52 -3.57 -1.21
CA LEU A 19 8.58 -3.52 -0.08
C LEU A 19 8.30 -2.07 0.35
N SER A 20 9.32 -1.21 0.39
CA SER A 20 9.15 0.22 0.68
C SER A 20 8.33 0.94 -0.40
N LYS A 21 8.47 0.56 -1.68
CA LYS A 21 7.62 1.08 -2.76
C LYS A 21 6.16 0.68 -2.58
N ILE A 22 5.88 -0.57 -2.21
CA ILE A 22 4.50 -1.02 -1.92
C ILE A 22 3.92 -0.22 -0.75
N GLU A 23 4.69 -0.02 0.32
CA GLU A 23 4.28 0.82 1.45
C GLU A 23 3.93 2.24 1.01
N GLY A 24 4.78 2.86 0.19
CA GLY A 24 4.54 4.19 -0.36
C GLY A 24 3.29 4.27 -1.23
N MET A 25 3.06 3.27 -2.07
CA MET A 25 1.85 3.19 -2.92
C MET A 25 0.57 3.04 -2.09
N LEU A 26 0.58 2.22 -1.04
CA LEU A 26 -0.55 2.07 -0.11
C LEU A 26 -0.85 3.37 0.64
N LYS A 27 0.19 4.07 1.13
CA LYS A 27 0.07 5.38 1.78
C LYS A 27 -0.55 6.40 0.84
N LEU A 28 -0.08 6.45 -0.39
CA LEU A 28 -0.61 7.35 -1.42
C LEU A 28 -2.08 7.04 -1.71
N PHE A 29 -2.43 5.77 -1.90
CA PHE A 29 -3.80 5.34 -2.14
C PHE A 29 -4.72 5.77 -0.99
N LEU A 30 -4.40 5.39 0.26
CA LEU A 30 -5.20 5.69 1.44
C LEU A 30 -5.33 7.19 1.73
N SER A 31 -4.35 7.99 1.34
CA SER A 31 -4.43 9.45 1.47
C SER A 31 -5.47 10.10 0.54
N ARG A 32 -5.93 9.39 -0.49
CA ARG A 32 -6.81 9.90 -1.55
C ARG A 32 -8.20 9.26 -1.60
N VAL A 33 -8.46 8.21 -0.81
CA VAL A 33 -9.75 7.50 -0.79
C VAL A 33 -10.45 7.64 0.54
N ASN A 34 -11.75 7.36 0.57
CA ASN A 34 -12.59 7.32 1.78
C ASN A 34 -12.49 8.60 2.60
N PHE A 35 -12.95 9.68 2.01
CA PHE A 35 -13.13 10.97 2.68
C PHE A 35 -14.47 11.59 2.29
N GLN A 36 -14.96 12.47 3.17
CA GLN A 36 -16.13 13.30 2.96
C GLN A 36 -15.89 14.64 3.66
N CYS A 37 -16.00 15.73 2.94
CA CYS A 37 -15.76 17.07 3.50
C CYS A 37 -16.44 18.16 2.65
N PRO A 38 -16.63 19.38 3.19
CA PRO A 38 -16.93 20.54 2.38
C PRO A 38 -15.86 20.77 1.31
N ILE A 39 -16.27 21.28 0.15
CA ILE A 39 -15.36 21.44 -1.00
C ILE A 39 -14.20 22.40 -0.69
N ASN A 40 -14.45 23.44 0.10
CA ASN A 40 -13.44 24.40 0.57
C ASN A 40 -12.40 23.78 1.53
N GLU A 41 -12.71 22.63 2.16
CA GLU A 41 -11.81 21.90 3.06
C GLU A 41 -11.12 20.72 2.39
N LEU A 42 -11.36 20.47 1.10
CA LEU A 42 -10.82 19.29 0.41
C LEU A 42 -9.30 19.20 0.52
N GLN A 43 -8.59 20.31 0.25
CA GLN A 43 -7.13 20.31 0.29
C GLN A 43 -6.59 20.01 1.69
N SER A 44 -7.13 20.69 2.72
CA SER A 44 -6.71 20.48 4.11
C SER A 44 -7.00 19.07 4.59
N THR A 45 -8.12 18.48 4.19
CA THR A 45 -8.52 17.11 4.48
C THR A 45 -7.54 16.11 3.87
N LEU A 46 -7.19 16.26 2.58
CA LEU A 46 -6.23 15.38 1.90
C LEU A 46 -4.81 15.52 2.48
N GLU A 47 -4.38 16.73 2.83
CA GLU A 47 -3.10 16.97 3.48
C GLU A 47 -3.03 16.34 4.87
N ALA A 48 -4.08 16.45 5.67
CA ALA A 48 -4.18 15.80 6.98
C ALA A 48 -4.09 14.27 6.87
N LYS A 49 -4.81 13.68 5.91
CA LYS A 49 -4.71 12.23 5.61
C LYS A 49 -3.30 11.84 5.19
N LYS A 50 -2.67 12.59 4.30
CA LYS A 50 -1.30 12.35 3.85
C LYS A 50 -0.33 12.34 5.04
N LYS A 51 -0.35 13.37 5.89
CA LYS A 51 0.48 13.47 7.10
C LYS A 51 0.25 12.31 8.09
N ARG A 52 -0.99 11.83 8.20
CA ARG A 52 -1.32 10.67 9.02
C ARG A 52 -0.63 9.41 8.50
N TYR A 53 -0.76 9.11 7.21
CA TYR A 53 -0.22 7.89 6.61
C TYR A 53 1.30 7.91 6.46
N GLU A 54 1.93 9.07 6.29
CA GLU A 54 3.39 9.20 6.24
C GLU A 54 4.10 8.58 7.45
N LYS A 55 3.49 8.69 8.64
CA LYS A 55 4.06 8.20 9.91
C LYS A 55 3.79 6.72 10.18
N MET A 56 2.95 6.07 9.40
CA MET A 56 2.55 4.68 9.62
C MET A 56 3.58 3.69 9.06
N THR A 57 3.71 2.54 9.72
CA THR A 57 4.49 1.40 9.24
C THR A 57 3.68 0.60 8.21
N LEU A 58 4.35 -0.24 7.41
CA LEU A 58 3.68 -1.12 6.44
C LEU A 58 2.52 -1.92 7.06
N GLY A 59 2.71 -2.50 8.26
CA GLY A 59 1.66 -3.27 8.93
C GLY A 59 0.44 -2.44 9.31
N GLN A 60 0.64 -1.21 9.80
CA GLN A 60 -0.45 -0.27 10.12
C GLN A 60 -1.20 0.16 8.84
N VAL A 61 -0.46 0.48 7.79
CA VAL A 61 -1.02 0.87 6.50
C VAL A 61 -1.85 -0.27 5.89
N ILE A 62 -1.35 -1.51 5.90
CA ILE A 62 -2.10 -2.68 5.43
C ILE A 62 -3.37 -2.89 6.24
N LYS A 63 -3.30 -2.75 7.57
CA LYS A 63 -4.49 -2.87 8.43
C LYS A 63 -5.55 -1.84 8.07
N ASP A 64 -5.17 -0.58 7.84
CA ASP A 64 -6.10 0.46 7.43
C ASP A 64 -6.61 0.21 5.99
N TYR A 65 -5.73 -0.24 5.08
CA TYR A 65 -6.12 -0.60 3.71
C TYR A 65 -7.19 -1.70 3.69
N LEU A 66 -7.01 -2.77 4.48
CA LEU A 66 -8.00 -3.85 4.58
C LEU A 66 -9.33 -3.40 5.25
N ARG A 67 -9.27 -2.39 6.12
CA ARG A 67 -10.49 -1.79 6.70
C ARG A 67 -11.30 -1.00 5.69
N THR A 68 -10.66 -0.37 4.69
CA THR A 68 -11.39 0.38 3.65
C THR A 68 -12.35 -0.50 2.87
N TYR A 69 -12.08 -1.80 2.78
CA TYR A 69 -12.94 -2.76 2.11
C TYR A 69 -14.13 -3.24 2.96
N ASN A 70 -14.05 -3.07 4.30
CA ASN A 70 -15.07 -3.50 5.25
C ASN A 70 -15.94 -2.35 5.78
N SER A 71 -15.66 -1.11 5.37
CA SER A 71 -16.47 0.02 5.81
C SER A 71 -17.85 -0.05 5.15
N ASP A 72 -18.90 -0.21 5.96
CA ASP A 72 -20.27 -0.06 5.50
C ASP A 72 -20.44 1.31 4.85
N LEU A 73 -20.80 1.33 3.58
CA LEU A 73 -21.00 2.55 2.79
C LEU A 73 -22.02 3.50 3.42
N GLU A 74 -22.93 2.97 4.21
CA GLU A 74 -23.97 3.74 4.90
C GLU A 74 -23.42 4.81 5.85
N GLN A 75 -22.22 4.58 6.43
CA GLN A 75 -21.61 5.56 7.35
C GLN A 75 -20.92 6.72 6.61
N ILE A 76 -20.59 6.57 5.35
CA ILE A 76 -19.87 7.58 4.56
C ILE A 76 -20.82 8.63 3.99
N HIS A 77 -22.11 8.34 3.93
CA HIS A 77 -23.11 9.20 3.24
C HIS A 77 -24.03 9.99 4.19
N GLN A 78 -23.74 10.07 5.48
CA GLN A 78 -24.49 10.96 6.37
C GLN A 78 -24.03 12.41 6.18
N TYR A 79 -24.71 13.11 5.30
CA TYR A 79 -24.50 14.55 5.13
C TYR A 79 -25.30 15.33 6.20
N PRO A 80 -24.78 16.45 6.72
CA PRO A 80 -25.57 17.33 7.58
C PRO A 80 -26.82 17.81 6.87
N ASP A 81 -27.97 17.83 7.57
CA ASP A 81 -29.26 18.21 6.99
C ASP A 81 -29.35 19.70 6.61
N ASP A 82 -28.53 20.56 7.27
CA ASP A 82 -28.51 22.01 7.12
C ASP A 82 -27.36 22.52 6.24
N ARG A 83 -26.95 21.72 5.25
CA ARG A 83 -25.84 22.06 4.38
C ARG A 83 -26.02 23.40 3.66
N LYS A 84 -25.13 24.35 3.97
CA LYS A 84 -25.00 25.62 3.25
C LYS A 84 -23.94 25.61 2.17
N GLU A 85 -23.11 24.56 2.14
CA GLU A 85 -21.95 24.42 1.27
C GLU A 85 -22.00 23.13 0.45
N ALA A 86 -21.32 23.14 -0.70
CA ALA A 86 -21.14 21.93 -1.51
C ALA A 86 -20.19 20.96 -0.79
N TRP A 87 -20.56 19.67 -0.76
CA TRP A 87 -19.75 18.60 -0.17
C TRP A 87 -19.21 17.69 -1.25
N VAL A 88 -18.00 17.20 -1.02
CA VAL A 88 -17.35 16.17 -1.84
C VAL A 88 -17.11 14.93 -1.01
N SER A 89 -17.44 13.78 -1.57
CA SER A 89 -17.07 12.47 -0.99
C SER A 89 -16.46 11.59 -2.06
N PHE A 90 -15.48 10.80 -1.66
CA PHE A 90 -14.88 9.79 -2.50
C PHE A 90 -14.71 8.52 -1.68
N SER A 91 -15.35 7.44 -2.11
CA SER A 91 -15.28 6.13 -1.47
C SER A 91 -14.73 5.09 -2.45
N PHE A 92 -13.96 4.16 -1.91
CA PHE A 92 -13.46 2.99 -2.64
C PHE A 92 -13.95 1.73 -1.96
N THR A 93 -14.54 0.83 -2.73
CA THR A 93 -15.08 -0.44 -2.24
C THR A 93 -14.63 -1.60 -3.11
N THR A 94 -14.64 -2.80 -2.56
CA THR A 94 -14.39 -4.05 -3.31
C THR A 94 -15.31 -5.16 -2.84
N GLU A 95 -15.40 -6.23 -3.61
CA GLU A 95 -16.18 -7.40 -3.26
C GLU A 95 -15.59 -8.15 -2.07
N THR A 96 -16.45 -8.68 -1.20
CA THR A 96 -16.06 -9.34 0.07
C THR A 96 -15.17 -10.58 -0.17
N GLU A 97 -15.37 -11.31 -1.27
CA GLU A 97 -14.57 -12.49 -1.60
C GLU A 97 -13.11 -12.13 -1.92
N ALA A 98 -12.89 -11.03 -2.62
CA ALA A 98 -11.57 -10.52 -2.91
C ALA A 98 -10.82 -10.11 -1.62
N LEU A 99 -11.54 -9.67 -0.60
CA LEU A 99 -10.96 -9.25 0.68
C LEU A 99 -10.21 -10.38 1.40
N ALA A 100 -10.76 -11.60 1.44
CA ALA A 100 -10.13 -12.74 2.12
C ALA A 100 -8.80 -13.12 1.45
N ILE A 101 -8.75 -13.07 0.12
CA ILE A 101 -7.54 -13.33 -0.66
C ILE A 101 -6.52 -12.23 -0.39
N HIS A 102 -6.93 -10.97 -0.45
CA HIS A 102 -6.05 -9.83 -0.18
C HIS A 102 -5.47 -9.86 1.23
N LYS A 103 -6.29 -10.16 2.25
CA LYS A 103 -5.84 -10.26 3.64
C LYS A 103 -4.71 -11.27 3.79
N ARG A 104 -4.87 -12.49 3.27
CA ARG A 104 -3.84 -13.53 3.32
C ARG A 104 -2.55 -13.10 2.64
N ASP A 105 -2.67 -12.45 1.48
CA ASP A 105 -1.53 -12.02 0.68
C ASP A 105 -0.78 -10.86 1.33
N TYR A 106 -1.48 -9.91 1.95
CA TYR A 106 -0.84 -8.81 2.70
C TYR A 106 -0.23 -9.28 4.03
N ASP A 107 -0.83 -10.24 4.71
CA ASP A 107 -0.22 -10.87 5.90
C ASP A 107 1.10 -11.57 5.54
N PHE A 108 1.16 -12.15 4.32
CA PHE A 108 2.41 -12.71 3.79
C PHE A 108 3.48 -11.61 3.61
N LEU A 109 3.15 -10.47 3.01
CA LEU A 109 4.09 -9.35 2.85
C LEU A 109 4.64 -8.83 4.19
N ILE A 110 3.76 -8.65 5.19
CA ILE A 110 4.18 -8.20 6.53
C ILE A 110 5.16 -9.20 7.15
N ARG A 111 4.82 -10.50 7.12
CA ARG A 111 5.70 -11.55 7.68
C ARG A 111 7.05 -11.59 6.97
N HIS A 112 7.07 -11.53 5.65
CA HIS A 112 8.29 -11.55 4.86
C HIS A 112 9.16 -10.30 5.08
N ARG A 113 8.56 -9.12 5.17
CA ARG A 113 9.26 -7.88 5.51
C ARG A 113 9.89 -7.98 6.91
N ASN A 114 9.12 -8.43 7.89
CA ASN A 114 9.61 -8.55 9.26
C ASN A 114 10.75 -9.58 9.36
N LYS A 115 10.60 -10.73 8.70
CA LYS A 115 11.65 -11.74 8.63
C LYS A 115 12.92 -11.20 7.97
N LEU A 116 12.78 -10.45 6.87
CA LEU A 116 13.91 -9.87 6.17
C LEU A 116 14.66 -8.85 7.05
N VAL A 117 13.93 -7.95 7.74
CA VAL A 117 14.53 -6.87 8.52
C VAL A 117 15.04 -7.34 9.88
N HIS A 118 14.29 -8.19 10.57
CA HIS A 118 14.58 -8.51 11.97
C HIS A 118 15.27 -9.86 12.18
N GLU A 119 15.15 -10.80 11.25
CA GLU A 119 15.75 -12.13 11.41
C GLU A 119 16.92 -12.37 10.44
N LEU A 120 16.71 -12.08 9.16
CA LEU A 120 17.70 -12.39 8.13
C LEU A 120 18.95 -11.53 8.27
N LEU A 121 18.81 -10.22 8.52
CA LEU A 121 19.95 -9.33 8.67
C LEU A 121 20.79 -9.68 9.92
N ILE A 122 20.15 -10.18 10.97
CA ILE A 122 20.85 -10.57 12.21
C ILE A 122 21.55 -11.93 12.05
N ARG A 123 20.95 -12.88 11.31
CA ARG A 123 21.44 -14.27 11.17
C ARG A 123 22.23 -14.51 9.89
N PHE A 124 22.34 -13.53 9.03
CA PHE A 124 23.05 -13.65 7.78
C PHE A 124 24.56 -13.81 8.02
N ASN A 125 25.10 -14.95 7.62
CA ASN A 125 26.54 -15.21 7.62
C ASN A 125 27.08 -15.05 6.21
N PRO A 126 27.68 -13.88 5.86
CA PRO A 126 28.16 -13.59 4.53
C PRO A 126 29.41 -14.39 4.13
N GLU A 127 30.08 -15.00 5.08
CA GLU A 127 31.30 -15.79 4.80
C GLU A 127 30.98 -17.26 4.43
N SER A 128 29.72 -17.69 4.62
CA SER A 128 29.25 -19.03 4.25
C SER A 128 28.61 -19.02 2.86
N GLU A 129 29.30 -19.58 1.85
CA GLU A 129 28.77 -19.73 0.49
C GLU A 129 27.44 -20.49 0.48
N LYS A 130 27.34 -21.58 1.25
CA LYS A 130 26.08 -22.36 1.38
C LYS A 130 24.93 -21.52 1.89
N ASN A 131 25.16 -20.67 2.91
CA ASN A 131 24.14 -19.79 3.46
C ASN A 131 23.75 -18.68 2.45
N CYS A 132 24.71 -18.13 1.73
CA CYS A 132 24.45 -17.15 0.69
C CYS A 132 23.58 -17.73 -0.43
N LYS A 133 23.91 -18.91 -0.96
CA LYS A 133 23.13 -19.59 -2.01
C LYS A 133 21.69 -19.86 -1.56
N ALA A 134 21.50 -20.47 -0.39
CA ALA A 134 20.18 -20.76 0.15
C ALA A 134 19.35 -19.49 0.40
N LEU A 135 20.00 -18.38 0.79
CA LEU A 135 19.35 -17.10 0.94
C LEU A 135 18.95 -16.50 -0.41
N ILE A 136 19.78 -16.56 -1.41
CA ILE A 136 19.53 -16.08 -2.77
C ILE A 136 18.25 -16.70 -3.34
N GLU A 137 18.08 -18.03 -3.23
CA GLU A 137 16.89 -18.74 -3.70
C GLU A 137 15.61 -18.24 -2.98
N LYS A 138 15.66 -18.14 -1.66
CA LYS A 138 14.53 -17.62 -0.86
C LYS A 138 14.17 -16.16 -1.20
N LEU A 139 15.17 -15.34 -1.49
CA LEU A 139 14.95 -13.94 -1.88
C LEU A 139 14.35 -13.82 -3.28
N ASP A 140 14.64 -14.74 -4.18
CA ASP A 140 14.02 -14.77 -5.52
C ASP A 140 12.57 -15.22 -5.46
N GLU A 141 12.24 -16.25 -4.68
CA GLU A 141 10.84 -16.62 -4.42
C GLU A 141 10.04 -15.46 -3.79
N GLN A 142 10.61 -14.83 -2.76
CA GLN A 142 10.01 -13.66 -2.13
C GLN A 142 9.80 -12.52 -3.13
N HIS A 143 10.76 -12.29 -4.01
CA HIS A 143 10.69 -11.24 -5.02
C HIS A 143 9.51 -11.42 -5.98
N GLN A 144 9.21 -12.64 -6.40
CA GLN A 144 8.07 -12.92 -7.27
C GLN A 144 6.73 -12.51 -6.61
N HIS A 145 6.58 -12.77 -5.31
CA HIS A 145 5.40 -12.33 -4.55
C HIS A 145 5.34 -10.81 -4.44
N ILE A 146 6.46 -10.17 -4.08
CA ILE A 146 6.56 -8.71 -3.99
C ILE A 146 6.19 -8.06 -5.33
N GLN A 147 6.67 -8.58 -6.45
CA GLN A 147 6.36 -8.04 -7.78
C GLN A 147 4.87 -8.12 -8.12
N ARG A 148 4.19 -9.23 -7.80
CA ARG A 148 2.75 -9.37 -8.01
C ARG A 148 1.98 -8.28 -7.25
N HIS A 149 2.31 -8.07 -5.97
CA HIS A 149 1.69 -7.01 -5.17
C HIS A 149 2.01 -5.61 -5.68
N SER A 150 3.25 -5.38 -6.11
CA SER A 150 3.64 -4.10 -6.69
C SER A 150 2.82 -3.75 -7.94
N LYS A 151 2.66 -4.71 -8.86
CA LYS A 151 1.82 -4.54 -10.06
C LYS A 151 0.36 -4.28 -9.72
N TYR A 152 -0.17 -5.03 -8.75
CA TYR A 152 -1.55 -4.82 -8.29
C TYR A 152 -1.74 -3.41 -7.72
N GLN A 153 -0.85 -2.94 -6.85
CA GLN A 153 -0.95 -1.58 -6.29
C GLN A 153 -0.78 -0.49 -7.36
N GLN A 154 0.10 -0.69 -8.33
CA GLN A 154 0.21 0.24 -9.46
C GLN A 154 -1.10 0.33 -10.25
N GLN A 155 -1.76 -0.80 -10.49
CA GLN A 155 -3.06 -0.84 -11.17
C GLN A 155 -4.14 -0.12 -10.36
N GLN A 156 -4.18 -0.31 -9.04
CA GLN A 156 -5.14 0.38 -8.16
C GLN A 156 -4.93 1.90 -8.18
N LEU A 157 -3.69 2.36 -8.13
CA LEU A 157 -3.37 3.79 -8.23
C LEU A 157 -3.73 4.36 -9.60
N TYR A 158 -3.49 3.62 -10.67
CA TYR A 158 -3.88 4.03 -12.01
C TYR A 158 -5.40 4.21 -12.13
N VAL A 159 -6.18 3.23 -11.66
CA VAL A 159 -7.65 3.30 -11.67
C VAL A 159 -8.14 4.49 -10.84
N LEU A 160 -7.52 4.73 -9.68
CA LEU A 160 -7.85 5.88 -8.82
C LEU A 160 -7.56 7.21 -9.53
N ASP A 161 -6.39 7.36 -10.14
CA ASP A 161 -6.02 8.59 -10.87
C ASP A 161 -6.97 8.85 -12.06
N GLU A 162 -7.35 7.80 -12.81
CA GLU A 162 -8.32 7.92 -13.90
C GLU A 162 -9.72 8.32 -13.39
N ALA A 163 -10.18 7.76 -12.27
CA ALA A 163 -11.46 8.12 -11.66
C ALA A 163 -11.47 9.59 -11.23
N ILE A 164 -10.40 10.05 -10.58
CA ILE A 164 -10.25 11.45 -10.17
C ILE A 164 -10.24 12.39 -11.38
N ARG A 165 -9.46 12.07 -12.43
CA ARG A 165 -9.41 12.89 -13.65
C ARG A 165 -10.77 13.02 -14.32
N ARG A 166 -11.50 11.92 -14.48
CA ARG A 166 -12.84 11.92 -15.09
C ARG A 166 -13.82 12.77 -14.29
N TYR A 167 -13.76 12.71 -12.97
CA TYR A 167 -14.61 13.52 -12.10
C TYR A 167 -14.38 15.02 -12.35
N PHE A 168 -13.13 15.47 -12.37
CA PHE A 168 -12.81 16.90 -12.58
C PHE A 168 -13.04 17.36 -14.02
N MET A 169 -12.77 16.53 -15.05
CA MET A 169 -13.04 16.89 -16.43
C MET A 169 -14.54 17.07 -16.72
N ASN A 170 -15.40 16.26 -16.13
CA ASN A 170 -16.85 16.38 -16.30
C ASN A 170 -17.41 17.64 -15.65
N GLN A 171 -16.79 18.18 -14.61
CA GLN A 171 -17.20 19.42 -13.97
C GLN A 171 -16.75 20.69 -14.73
N SER A 172 -15.69 20.60 -15.53
CA SER A 172 -15.19 21.71 -16.32
C SER A 172 -15.99 21.96 -17.61
N ASN A 173 -16.90 21.05 -17.96
CA ASN A 173 -17.76 21.12 -19.16
C ASN A 173 -19.25 21.47 -18.84
N GLN A 174 -19.55 21.82 -17.62
CA GLN A 174 -20.85 22.36 -17.16
C GLN A 174 -20.73 23.84 -16.77
#